data_d046d04012b5ba785ca76403b4f8c00b
#
_entry.id   d046d04012b5ba785ca76403b4f8c00b
#
_cell.length_a   1.000
_cell.length_b   1.000
_cell.length_c   1.000
_cell.angle_alpha   90.00
_cell.angle_beta   90.00
_cell.angle_gamma   90.00
#
_symmetry.space_group_name_H-M   'P 1'
#
loop_
_entity.id
_entity.type
_entity.pdbx_description
1 polymer ?
#
loop_
_entity_poly.entity_id
_entity_poly.type
_entity_poly.pdbx_seq_one_letter_code
_entity_poly.pdbx_strand_id
1 'polypeptide(L)'
;QSSISSTYDTTGGFKYDADTKTLTLRNCTIDTYTKASSEQLSGIFKYYNVFLDSRNVGTLNIVLEGRNYIGDSSSLKYMPAASDVNTPRYLGIWGNTVRFSGSGSLTVEAQTFPIQSGGIETSGSVDLTLRSYMNGTVTRSMAVGAGTSVTAETKGNNLDFYALNVKNNLTVNGTLNATTKGCVYQNDYPVALLVGGTLRVVGGQVTATSDGRNGNDGCQGYGIKANALEIGGGGSVRAYSNGYSTKTSQYDGKEAIYVSSNLTVDLGGYLYAKTQNPILSNENENGALKVNGRWDLSGTNGDTAYTKAVITKPVNGSIYENVILGTTVS
;
A
#
# COMPACT_ATOMS: atom_id res chain seq x y z
N GLN A 1 -28.45 -11.70 -12.10
CA GLN A 1 -27.68 -12.87 -11.62
C GLN A 1 -27.29 -13.69 -12.83
N SER A 2 -26.17 -13.39 -13.47
CA SER A 2 -25.59 -14.29 -14.44
C SER A 2 -24.94 -15.43 -13.66
N SER A 3 -25.47 -16.64 -13.81
CA SER A 3 -24.80 -17.86 -13.37
C SER A 3 -23.51 -18.00 -14.16
N ILE A 4 -22.40 -17.65 -13.52
CA ILE A 4 -21.08 -17.87 -14.09
C ILE A 4 -20.77 -19.35 -13.86
N SER A 5 -21.06 -20.19 -14.85
CA SER A 5 -20.62 -21.58 -14.86
C SER A 5 -19.27 -21.65 -15.55
N SER A 6 -18.20 -21.61 -14.80
CA SER A 6 -16.92 -22.12 -15.29
C SER A 6 -16.78 -23.56 -14.80
N THR A 7 -16.22 -24.40 -15.63
CA THR A 7 -15.82 -25.75 -15.22
C THR A 7 -14.61 -25.60 -14.27
N TYR A 8 -14.88 -25.71 -12.98
CA TYR A 8 -13.83 -25.88 -12.00
C TYR A 8 -13.37 -27.34 -12.04
N ASP A 9 -12.19 -27.59 -12.49
CA ASP A 9 -11.61 -28.94 -12.56
C ASP A 9 -10.16 -28.97 -12.02
N THR A 10 -9.45 -30.03 -12.24
CA THR A 10 -8.05 -30.19 -11.81
C THR A 10 -7.07 -29.29 -12.53
N THR A 11 -7.46 -28.73 -13.70
CA THR A 11 -6.61 -27.87 -14.53
C THR A 11 -6.77 -26.39 -14.22
N GLY A 12 -7.99 -25.95 -13.86
CA GLY A 12 -8.24 -24.55 -13.53
C GLY A 12 -9.72 -24.20 -13.48
N GLY A 13 -9.98 -22.91 -13.27
CA GLY A 13 -11.33 -22.35 -13.23
C GLY A 13 -11.69 -21.69 -11.91
N PHE A 14 -12.98 -21.40 -11.73
CA PHE A 14 -13.48 -20.86 -10.48
C PHE A 14 -14.76 -21.55 -10.05
N LYS A 15 -15.03 -21.55 -8.77
CA LYS A 15 -16.25 -22.05 -8.17
C LYS A 15 -16.68 -21.10 -7.06
N TYR A 16 -17.97 -20.78 -7.04
CA TYR A 16 -18.57 -19.97 -5.99
C TYR A 16 -19.57 -20.80 -5.18
N ASP A 17 -19.38 -20.81 -3.87
CA ASP A 17 -20.28 -21.38 -2.89
C ASP A 17 -21.03 -20.22 -2.21
N ALA A 18 -22.34 -20.15 -2.44
CA ALA A 18 -23.18 -19.07 -1.94
C ALA A 18 -23.45 -19.18 -0.42
N ASP A 19 -23.46 -20.38 0.15
CA ASP A 19 -23.73 -20.59 1.57
C ASP A 19 -22.56 -20.11 2.42
N THR A 20 -21.35 -20.43 2.01
CA THR A 20 -20.10 -19.99 2.68
C THR A 20 -19.57 -18.66 2.15
N LYS A 21 -20.17 -18.11 1.09
CA LYS A 21 -19.70 -16.92 0.38
C LYS A 21 -18.24 -17.05 -0.04
N THR A 22 -17.88 -18.21 -0.55
CA THR A 22 -16.51 -18.57 -0.88
C THR A 22 -16.34 -18.71 -2.39
N LEU A 23 -15.43 -17.91 -2.94
CA LEU A 23 -14.96 -18.00 -4.32
C LEU A 23 -13.60 -18.71 -4.32
N THR A 24 -13.53 -19.90 -4.88
CA THR A 24 -12.26 -20.59 -5.10
C THR A 24 -11.77 -20.30 -6.51
N LEU A 25 -10.52 -19.85 -6.63
CA LEU A 25 -9.83 -19.59 -7.90
C LEU A 25 -8.66 -20.58 -8.03
N ARG A 26 -8.59 -21.28 -9.15
CA ARG A 26 -7.52 -22.21 -9.49
C ARG A 26 -7.00 -21.95 -10.89
N ASN A 27 -5.77 -21.44 -11.02
CA ASN A 27 -5.17 -21.11 -12.32
C ASN A 27 -6.15 -20.33 -13.23
N CYS A 28 -6.83 -19.35 -12.65
CA CYS A 28 -7.99 -18.70 -13.24
C CYS A 28 -7.66 -17.27 -13.67
N THR A 29 -8.18 -16.87 -14.83
CA THR A 29 -8.16 -15.49 -15.32
C THR A 29 -9.58 -14.95 -15.39
N ILE A 30 -9.83 -13.81 -14.74
CA ILE A 30 -11.07 -13.04 -14.83
C ILE A 30 -10.75 -11.74 -15.56
N ASP A 31 -11.11 -11.67 -16.84
CA ASP A 31 -10.88 -10.54 -17.74
C ASP A 31 -12.16 -9.86 -18.23
N THR A 32 -13.31 -10.33 -17.77
CA THR A 32 -14.62 -9.75 -18.05
C THR A 32 -15.07 -8.86 -16.91
N TYR A 33 -15.82 -7.79 -17.21
CA TYR A 33 -16.25 -6.81 -16.24
C TYR A 33 -17.74 -6.49 -16.33
N THR A 34 -18.30 -5.96 -15.23
CA THR A 34 -19.66 -5.43 -15.14
C THR A 34 -19.62 -3.91 -14.95
N LYS A 35 -20.51 -3.19 -15.62
CA LYS A 35 -20.66 -1.73 -15.40
C LYS A 35 -21.34 -1.47 -14.07
N ALA A 36 -20.76 -0.61 -13.26
CA ALA A 36 -21.33 -0.12 -12.01
C ALA A 36 -21.41 1.40 -12.02
N SER A 37 -22.47 1.99 -11.44
CA SER A 37 -22.56 3.44 -11.30
C SER A 37 -21.74 3.91 -10.09
N SER A 38 -21.21 5.12 -10.17
CA SER A 38 -20.38 5.72 -9.14
C SER A 38 -21.16 6.41 -8.03
N GLU A 39 -22.48 6.31 -8.00
CA GLU A 39 -23.32 7.00 -6.99
C GLU A 39 -22.91 6.70 -5.54
N GLN A 40 -22.19 5.62 -5.32
CA GLN A 40 -21.66 5.24 -4.00
C GLN A 40 -20.18 5.60 -3.78
N LEU A 41 -19.51 6.12 -4.79
CA LEU A 41 -18.14 6.58 -4.71
C LEU A 41 -18.18 8.10 -4.82
N SER A 42 -17.84 8.80 -3.76
CA SER A 42 -17.63 10.26 -3.77
C SER A 42 -16.44 10.61 -4.67
N GLY A 43 -16.54 10.30 -5.95
CA GLY A 43 -15.46 10.38 -6.93
C GLY A 43 -15.84 11.21 -8.14
N ILE A 44 -14.81 11.63 -8.84
CA ILE A 44 -14.87 12.44 -10.05
C ILE A 44 -15.55 11.68 -11.20
N PHE A 45 -15.51 10.33 -11.18
CA PHE A 45 -15.96 9.49 -12.28
C PHE A 45 -17.38 8.96 -12.06
N LYS A 46 -18.19 8.97 -13.10
CA LYS A 46 -19.60 8.53 -13.04
C LYS A 46 -19.77 7.01 -13.13
N TYR A 47 -18.84 6.30 -13.77
CA TYR A 47 -19.00 4.89 -14.05
C TYR A 47 -17.70 4.13 -13.82
N TYR A 48 -17.83 2.88 -13.34
CA TYR A 48 -16.74 1.93 -13.23
C TYR A 48 -17.07 0.62 -13.94
N ASN A 49 -16.07 0.04 -14.58
CA ASN A 49 -16.09 -1.33 -15.04
C ASN A 49 -15.41 -2.19 -13.97
N VAL A 50 -16.16 -3.05 -13.31
CA VAL A 50 -15.69 -3.84 -12.16
C VAL A 50 -15.51 -5.29 -12.58
N PHE A 51 -14.33 -5.86 -12.40
CA PHE A 51 -14.07 -7.26 -12.73
C PHE A 51 -14.71 -8.21 -11.71
N LEU A 52 -14.65 -7.89 -10.42
CA LEU A 52 -15.31 -8.67 -9.37
C LEU A 52 -16.07 -7.75 -8.41
N ASP A 53 -17.40 -7.72 -8.53
CA ASP A 53 -18.29 -6.92 -7.67
C ASP A 53 -18.90 -7.81 -6.57
N SER A 54 -18.49 -7.60 -5.33
CA SER A 54 -18.96 -8.32 -4.16
C SER A 54 -19.63 -7.44 -3.09
N ARG A 55 -20.06 -6.23 -3.46
CA ARG A 55 -20.67 -5.26 -2.51
C ARG A 55 -21.89 -5.83 -1.78
N ASN A 56 -22.68 -6.67 -2.45
CA ASN A 56 -23.88 -7.28 -1.88
C ASN A 56 -23.61 -8.59 -1.13
N VAL A 57 -22.36 -9.05 -1.08
CA VAL A 57 -22.01 -10.34 -0.45
C VAL A 57 -21.73 -10.18 1.06
N GLY A 58 -21.39 -8.97 1.51
CA GLY A 58 -20.89 -8.70 2.86
C GLY A 58 -19.40 -9.07 2.95
N THR A 59 -19.07 -10.22 3.50
CA THR A 59 -17.70 -10.76 3.46
C THR A 59 -17.59 -11.78 2.34
N LEU A 60 -16.67 -11.55 1.39
CA LEU A 60 -16.31 -12.51 0.37
C LEU A 60 -15.01 -13.23 0.77
N ASN A 61 -15.06 -14.54 0.88
CA ASN A 61 -13.88 -15.37 1.06
C ASN A 61 -13.35 -15.79 -0.30
N ILE A 62 -12.07 -15.52 -0.59
CA ILE A 62 -11.39 -15.93 -1.82
C ILE A 62 -10.30 -16.94 -1.45
N VAL A 63 -10.46 -18.17 -1.91
CA VAL A 63 -9.46 -19.23 -1.74
C VAL A 63 -8.63 -19.31 -3.02
N LEU A 64 -7.31 -19.18 -2.88
CA LEU A 64 -6.38 -19.15 -4.00
C LEU A 64 -5.63 -20.48 -4.11
N GLU A 65 -5.69 -21.08 -5.29
CA GLU A 65 -4.94 -22.27 -5.66
C GLU A 65 -4.22 -21.99 -6.99
N GLY A 66 -2.91 -22.22 -7.02
CA GLY A 66 -2.08 -21.93 -8.20
C GLY A 66 -1.97 -20.43 -8.50
N ARG A 67 -1.90 -20.06 -9.80
CA ARG A 67 -1.71 -18.68 -10.25
C ARG A 67 -3.00 -18.11 -10.80
N ASN A 68 -3.46 -17.00 -10.25
CA ASN A 68 -4.70 -16.38 -10.64
C ASN A 68 -4.49 -14.92 -11.08
N TYR A 69 -5.38 -14.43 -11.93
CA TYR A 69 -5.33 -13.08 -12.46
C TYR A 69 -6.73 -12.48 -12.55
N ILE A 70 -6.88 -11.23 -12.12
CA ILE A 70 -8.08 -10.42 -12.29
C ILE A 70 -7.68 -9.11 -12.94
N GLY A 71 -8.23 -8.79 -14.09
CA GLY A 71 -7.94 -7.56 -14.82
C GLY A 71 -7.90 -7.75 -16.34
N ASP A 72 -7.52 -6.68 -17.03
CA ASP A 72 -7.25 -6.70 -18.46
C ASP A 72 -6.02 -5.88 -18.78
N SER A 73 -4.90 -6.55 -19.01
CA SER A 73 -3.62 -5.90 -19.30
C SER A 73 -3.61 -5.10 -20.61
N SER A 74 -4.55 -5.36 -21.51
CA SER A 74 -4.64 -4.67 -22.82
C SER A 74 -5.38 -3.34 -22.72
N SER A 75 -6.44 -3.26 -21.92
CA SER A 75 -7.26 -2.06 -21.73
C SER A 75 -6.63 -1.07 -20.74
N LEU A 76 -5.71 -1.52 -19.90
CA LEU A 76 -5.10 -0.71 -18.84
C LEU A 76 -4.02 0.26 -19.33
N LYS A 77 -3.59 0.13 -20.59
CA LYS A 77 -2.56 1.01 -21.17
C LYS A 77 -3.09 2.39 -21.58
N TYR A 78 -4.40 2.52 -21.73
CA TYR A 78 -5.01 3.79 -22.11
C TYR A 78 -5.47 4.53 -20.86
N MET A 79 -4.92 5.71 -20.64
CA MET A 79 -5.36 6.65 -19.62
C MET A 79 -6.23 7.71 -20.27
N PRO A 80 -7.57 7.69 -20.10
CA PRO A 80 -8.40 8.81 -20.50
C PRO A 80 -7.97 10.08 -19.74
N ALA A 81 -8.13 11.25 -20.39
CA ALA A 81 -7.83 12.51 -19.73
C ALA A 81 -8.54 12.60 -18.36
N ALA A 82 -7.90 13.19 -17.36
CA ALA A 82 -8.49 13.35 -16.02
C ALA A 82 -9.82 14.12 -16.06
N SER A 83 -10.01 14.99 -17.06
CA SER A 83 -11.25 15.74 -17.32
C SER A 83 -12.38 14.89 -17.92
N ASP A 84 -12.09 13.70 -18.43
CA ASP A 84 -13.11 12.83 -19.00
C ASP A 84 -13.79 11.99 -17.91
N VAL A 85 -14.79 12.59 -17.28
CA VAL A 85 -15.57 11.98 -16.19
C VAL A 85 -16.59 10.95 -16.67
N ASN A 86 -16.85 10.87 -17.97
CA ASN A 86 -17.87 9.99 -18.55
C ASN A 86 -17.30 8.65 -19.02
N THR A 87 -16.01 8.57 -19.30
CA THR A 87 -15.38 7.31 -19.67
C THR A 87 -15.24 6.42 -18.44
N PRO A 88 -15.80 5.20 -18.45
CA PRO A 88 -15.67 4.26 -17.33
C PRO A 88 -14.22 3.96 -16.99
N ARG A 89 -13.92 3.86 -15.71
CA ARG A 89 -12.62 3.44 -15.19
C ARG A 89 -12.68 1.98 -14.77
N TYR A 90 -11.56 1.28 -14.91
CA TYR A 90 -11.49 -0.12 -14.55
C TYR A 90 -11.07 -0.27 -13.07
N LEU A 91 -11.85 -1.07 -12.36
CA LEU A 91 -11.67 -1.42 -10.96
C LEU A 91 -11.60 -2.94 -10.85
N GLY A 92 -10.63 -3.46 -10.10
CA GLY A 92 -10.45 -4.90 -9.96
C GLY A 92 -11.53 -5.55 -9.10
N ILE A 93 -11.41 -5.47 -7.80
CA ILE A 93 -12.35 -6.03 -6.85
C ILE A 93 -13.03 -4.90 -6.06
N TRP A 94 -14.36 -4.91 -6.02
CA TRP A 94 -15.13 -3.97 -5.21
C TRP A 94 -16.03 -4.72 -4.23
N GLY A 95 -15.80 -4.53 -2.93
CA GLY A 95 -16.54 -5.27 -1.92
C GLY A 95 -16.56 -4.62 -0.54
N ASN A 96 -17.30 -5.21 0.40
CA ASN A 96 -17.29 -4.76 1.77
C ASN A 96 -16.05 -5.30 2.50
N THR A 97 -15.95 -6.60 2.69
CA THR A 97 -14.76 -7.26 3.24
C THR A 97 -14.33 -8.36 2.29
N VAL A 98 -13.04 -8.43 1.99
CA VAL A 98 -12.46 -9.48 1.15
C VAL A 98 -11.37 -10.20 1.94
N ARG A 99 -11.52 -11.52 2.10
CA ARG A 99 -10.57 -12.39 2.78
C ARG A 99 -9.90 -13.31 1.79
N PHE A 100 -8.59 -13.26 1.74
CA PHE A 100 -7.78 -14.14 0.90
C PHE A 100 -7.14 -15.24 1.74
N SER A 101 -7.25 -16.47 1.26
CA SER A 101 -6.66 -17.65 1.91
C SER A 101 -6.20 -18.67 0.88
N GLY A 102 -5.56 -19.75 1.34
CA GLY A 102 -5.03 -20.81 0.48
C GLY A 102 -3.51 -20.73 0.35
N SER A 103 -2.98 -21.30 -0.75
CA SER A 103 -1.55 -21.37 -1.03
C SER A 103 -1.19 -20.90 -2.44
N GLY A 104 -2.09 -20.17 -3.09
CA GLY A 104 -1.90 -19.66 -4.43
C GLY A 104 -1.53 -18.17 -4.47
N SER A 105 -1.33 -17.68 -5.69
CA SER A 105 -1.11 -16.28 -5.96
C SER A 105 -2.28 -15.66 -6.72
N LEU A 106 -2.48 -14.35 -6.52
CA LEU A 106 -3.43 -13.55 -7.28
C LEU A 106 -2.79 -12.22 -7.67
N THR A 107 -2.81 -11.92 -8.96
CA THR A 107 -2.54 -10.58 -9.45
C THR A 107 -3.86 -9.89 -9.77
N VAL A 108 -4.09 -8.74 -9.17
CA VAL A 108 -5.22 -7.85 -9.52
C VAL A 108 -4.65 -6.60 -10.18
N GLU A 109 -5.00 -6.39 -11.43
CA GLU A 109 -4.54 -5.26 -12.22
C GLU A 109 -5.72 -4.39 -12.64
N ALA A 110 -5.69 -3.11 -12.30
CA ALA A 110 -6.77 -2.18 -12.55
C ALA A 110 -6.25 -0.81 -12.98
N GLN A 111 -7.06 -0.06 -13.71
CA GLN A 111 -6.72 1.29 -14.11
C GLN A 111 -6.70 2.23 -12.90
N THR A 112 -7.69 2.11 -12.00
CA THR A 112 -7.81 2.94 -10.80
C THR A 112 -7.48 2.12 -9.55
N PHE A 113 -8.44 1.37 -9.02
CA PHE A 113 -8.31 0.66 -7.76
C PHE A 113 -8.23 -0.85 -8.01
N PRO A 114 -7.07 -1.51 -7.77
CA PRO A 114 -7.01 -2.96 -7.78
C PRO A 114 -8.04 -3.57 -6.82
N ILE A 115 -8.11 -3.04 -5.60
CA ILE A 115 -9.17 -3.39 -4.63
C ILE A 115 -9.69 -2.10 -4.00
N GLN A 116 -11.02 -2.00 -3.96
CA GLN A 116 -11.73 -1.03 -3.13
C GLN A 116 -12.65 -1.78 -2.17
N SER A 117 -12.43 -1.65 -0.87
CA SER A 117 -13.16 -2.44 0.12
C SER A 117 -13.27 -1.77 1.48
N GLY A 118 -14.13 -2.30 2.32
CA GLY A 118 -14.20 -1.97 3.73
C GLY A 118 -13.14 -2.69 4.56
N GLY A 119 -12.69 -3.88 4.13
CA GLY A 119 -11.64 -4.65 4.79
C GLY A 119 -10.92 -5.60 3.85
N ILE A 120 -9.62 -5.80 4.09
CA ILE A 120 -8.80 -6.81 3.42
C ILE A 120 -8.10 -7.63 4.50
N GLU A 121 -8.21 -8.94 4.42
CA GLU A 121 -7.52 -9.87 5.31
C GLU A 121 -6.82 -10.94 4.48
N THR A 122 -5.59 -11.28 4.83
CA THR A 122 -4.85 -12.38 4.18
C THR A 122 -4.42 -13.42 5.21
N SER A 123 -4.45 -14.69 4.82
CA SER A 123 -4.06 -15.83 5.67
C SER A 123 -3.51 -16.99 4.82
N GLY A 124 -2.87 -17.95 5.46
CA GLY A 124 -2.25 -19.09 4.77
C GLY A 124 -0.90 -18.72 4.15
N SER A 125 -0.69 -19.12 2.90
CA SER A 125 0.53 -18.83 2.13
C SER A 125 0.19 -18.08 0.83
N VAL A 126 -0.67 -17.06 0.95
CA VAL A 126 -1.14 -16.25 -0.17
C VAL A 126 -0.08 -15.26 -0.62
N ASP A 127 0.10 -15.14 -1.94
CA ASP A 127 0.87 -14.08 -2.58
C ASP A 127 -0.09 -13.19 -3.40
N LEU A 128 -0.28 -11.94 -2.95
CA LEU A 128 -1.21 -10.99 -3.54
C LEU A 128 -0.45 -9.83 -4.18
N THR A 129 -0.61 -9.65 -5.48
CA THR A 129 -0.03 -8.53 -6.23
C THR A 129 -1.14 -7.60 -6.72
N LEU A 130 -1.10 -6.33 -6.29
CA LEU A 130 -2.08 -5.29 -6.57
C LEU A 130 -1.45 -4.20 -7.42
N ARG A 131 -1.85 -4.08 -8.68
CA ARG A 131 -1.27 -3.11 -9.62
C ARG A 131 -2.30 -2.13 -10.12
N SER A 132 -1.92 -0.86 -10.11
CA SER A 132 -2.74 0.22 -10.68
C SER A 132 -1.93 1.15 -11.55
N TYR A 133 -2.65 1.90 -12.41
CA TYR A 133 -2.07 2.97 -13.22
C TYR A 133 -2.35 4.35 -12.64
N MET A 134 -3.45 4.52 -11.90
CA MET A 134 -3.85 5.80 -11.31
C MET A 134 -3.75 5.75 -9.78
N ASN A 135 -4.80 5.33 -9.12
CA ASN A 135 -4.87 5.24 -7.68
C ASN A 135 -4.59 3.80 -7.24
N GLY A 136 -3.93 3.60 -6.12
CA GLY A 136 -3.69 2.27 -5.58
C GLY A 136 -4.91 1.68 -4.90
N THR A 137 -4.69 0.58 -4.21
CA THR A 137 -5.71 -0.08 -3.41
C THR A 137 -6.20 0.81 -2.27
N VAL A 138 -7.52 0.88 -2.08
CA VAL A 138 -8.18 1.60 -0.99
C VAL A 138 -9.01 0.66 -0.15
N THR A 139 -8.77 0.68 1.16
CA THR A 139 -9.56 -0.07 2.13
C THR A 139 -9.73 0.69 3.44
N ARG A 140 -10.75 0.36 4.25
CA ARG A 140 -10.87 0.95 5.59
C ARG A 140 -9.87 0.34 6.56
N SER A 141 -9.73 -0.97 6.55
CA SER A 141 -8.79 -1.70 7.40
C SER A 141 -8.12 -2.82 6.64
N MET A 142 -6.92 -3.21 7.09
CA MET A 142 -6.22 -4.32 6.47
C MET A 142 -5.42 -5.12 7.48
N ALA A 143 -5.42 -6.45 7.28
CA ALA A 143 -4.57 -7.37 8.04
C ALA A 143 -3.80 -8.28 7.06
N VAL A 144 -2.47 -8.22 7.13
CA VAL A 144 -1.56 -9.10 6.39
C VAL A 144 -1.10 -10.19 7.35
N GLY A 145 -1.62 -11.40 7.18
CA GLY A 145 -1.36 -12.54 8.05
C GLY A 145 0.05 -13.10 7.91
N ALA A 146 0.50 -13.84 8.91
CA ALA A 146 1.78 -14.54 8.86
C ALA A 146 1.81 -15.52 7.67
N GLY A 147 2.98 -15.63 7.02
CA GLY A 147 3.16 -16.50 5.85
C GLY A 147 2.59 -15.94 4.54
N THR A 148 1.91 -14.77 4.57
CA THR A 148 1.38 -14.13 3.37
C THR A 148 2.26 -12.98 2.89
N SER A 149 2.22 -12.72 1.58
CA SER A 149 2.90 -11.60 0.94
C SER A 149 1.89 -10.73 0.19
N VAL A 150 1.98 -9.42 0.37
CA VAL A 150 1.19 -8.44 -0.37
C VAL A 150 2.13 -7.44 -1.01
N THR A 151 2.02 -7.29 -2.33
CA THR A 151 2.74 -6.27 -3.10
C THR A 151 1.74 -5.32 -3.74
N ALA A 152 1.80 -4.04 -3.40
CA ALA A 152 0.98 -2.98 -3.96
C ALA A 152 1.84 -2.02 -4.79
N GLU A 153 1.50 -1.84 -6.06
CA GLU A 153 2.25 -1.00 -6.99
C GLU A 153 1.33 -0.02 -7.72
N THR A 154 1.74 1.23 -7.79
CA THR A 154 1.12 2.25 -8.65
C THR A 154 2.13 2.72 -9.69
N LYS A 155 1.77 2.62 -10.97
CA LYS A 155 2.65 3.02 -12.09
C LYS A 155 2.33 4.40 -12.65
N GLY A 156 1.24 4.98 -12.20
CA GLY A 156 0.60 6.09 -12.89
C GLY A 156 1.11 7.47 -12.53
N ASN A 157 0.68 8.38 -13.34
CA ASN A 157 1.07 9.75 -13.46
C ASN A 157 -0.09 10.71 -13.13
N ASN A 158 -0.89 10.52 -12.09
CA ASN A 158 -2.04 11.37 -11.80
C ASN A 158 -2.18 11.74 -10.32
N LEU A 159 -3.07 12.68 -10.04
CA LEU A 159 -3.40 13.27 -8.75
C LEU A 159 -3.73 12.23 -7.65
N ASP A 160 -3.30 12.47 -6.42
CA ASP A 160 -3.54 11.63 -5.24
C ASP A 160 -2.97 10.20 -5.31
N PHE A 161 -1.65 10.11 -5.28
CA PHE A 161 -0.95 8.82 -5.46
C PHE A 161 -0.68 8.10 -4.15
N TYR A 162 -1.23 6.92 -4.06
CA TYR A 162 -0.78 5.91 -3.09
C TYR A 162 -0.81 4.54 -3.77
N ALA A 163 0.13 3.68 -3.41
CA ALA A 163 0.04 2.28 -3.82
C ALA A 163 -0.96 1.54 -2.94
N LEU A 164 -0.99 1.88 -1.65
CA LEU A 164 -1.94 1.36 -0.68
C LEU A 164 -2.40 2.46 0.28
N ASN A 165 -3.72 2.65 0.37
CA ASN A 165 -4.37 3.55 1.31
C ASN A 165 -5.29 2.76 2.25
N VAL A 166 -4.90 2.68 3.51
CA VAL A 166 -5.69 2.08 4.59
C VAL A 166 -6.22 3.21 5.48
N LYS A 167 -7.52 3.48 5.40
CA LYS A 167 -8.13 4.65 6.09
C LYS A 167 -8.08 4.57 7.60
N ASN A 168 -8.12 3.37 8.18
CA ASN A 168 -8.03 3.13 9.60
C ASN A 168 -6.72 2.38 9.91
N ASN A 169 -6.80 1.21 10.54
CA ASN A 169 -5.63 0.47 11.01
C ASN A 169 -5.16 -0.58 10.00
N LEU A 170 -3.84 -0.73 9.94
CA LEU A 170 -3.15 -1.78 9.20
C LEU A 170 -2.29 -2.60 10.15
N THR A 171 -2.55 -3.91 10.20
CA THR A 171 -1.70 -4.87 10.94
C THR A 171 -0.93 -5.74 9.96
N VAL A 172 0.38 -5.90 10.17
CA VAL A 172 1.26 -6.69 9.31
C VAL A 172 2.03 -7.70 10.16
N ASN A 173 1.69 -8.98 9.98
CA ASN A 173 2.40 -10.13 10.54
C ASN A 173 3.14 -10.93 9.45
N GLY A 174 2.83 -10.68 8.19
CA GLY A 174 3.48 -11.22 6.99
C GLY A 174 4.39 -10.20 6.31
N THR A 175 4.41 -10.21 4.99
CA THR A 175 5.22 -9.29 4.17
C THR A 175 4.32 -8.32 3.41
N LEU A 176 4.61 -7.02 3.50
CA LEU A 176 3.94 -5.97 2.73
C LEU A 176 4.98 -5.12 2.00
N ASN A 177 4.85 -5.04 0.68
CA ASN A 177 5.62 -4.14 -0.17
C ASN A 177 4.68 -3.13 -0.83
N ALA A 178 4.97 -1.84 -0.70
CA ALA A 178 4.20 -0.78 -1.33
C ALA A 178 5.13 0.14 -2.14
N THR A 179 4.82 0.37 -3.43
CA THR A 179 5.66 1.17 -4.31
C THR A 179 4.83 2.09 -5.18
N THR A 180 5.15 3.39 -5.16
CA THR A 180 4.68 4.36 -6.14
C THR A 180 5.78 4.69 -7.12
N LYS A 181 5.44 4.77 -8.42
CA LYS A 181 6.37 5.12 -9.50
C LYS A 181 5.83 6.31 -10.26
N GLY A 182 6.65 7.33 -10.33
CA GLY A 182 6.35 8.53 -11.12
C GLY A 182 5.58 9.62 -10.36
N CYS A 183 5.57 10.79 -10.99
CA CYS A 183 4.81 11.97 -10.58
C CYS A 183 4.70 12.89 -11.79
N VAL A 184 3.55 13.57 -11.96
CA VAL A 184 3.32 14.45 -13.11
C VAL A 184 3.22 15.91 -12.72
N TYR A 185 2.84 16.24 -11.49
CA TYR A 185 2.61 17.60 -11.08
C TYR A 185 3.45 17.99 -9.86
N GLN A 186 3.91 19.24 -9.88
CA GLN A 186 4.86 19.80 -8.90
C GLN A 186 4.35 19.89 -7.46
N ASN A 187 3.04 19.70 -7.24
CA ASN A 187 2.39 19.86 -5.93
C ASN A 187 1.85 18.56 -5.33
N ASP A 188 2.01 17.44 -6.03
CA ASP A 188 1.49 16.16 -5.57
C ASP A 188 2.59 15.33 -4.91
N TYR A 189 2.32 14.89 -3.71
CA TYR A 189 3.26 14.07 -2.96
C TYR A 189 2.79 12.61 -2.97
N PRO A 190 3.39 11.76 -3.82
CA PRO A 190 3.07 10.34 -3.82
C PRO A 190 3.35 9.74 -2.43
N VAL A 191 2.45 8.87 -1.98
CA VAL A 191 2.60 8.13 -0.73
C VAL A 191 2.55 6.64 -1.05
N ALA A 192 3.63 5.90 -0.86
CA ALA A 192 3.59 4.47 -1.17
C ALA A 192 2.63 3.73 -0.23
N LEU A 193 2.69 4.00 1.08
CA LEU A 193 1.80 3.44 2.08
C LEU A 193 1.18 4.55 2.94
N LEU A 194 -0.12 4.78 2.78
CA LEU A 194 -0.91 5.71 3.58
C LEU A 194 -1.78 4.94 4.59
N VAL A 195 -1.62 5.25 5.87
CA VAL A 195 -2.41 4.65 6.95
C VAL A 195 -3.03 5.75 7.81
N GLY A 196 -4.34 5.92 7.74
CA GLY A 196 -5.04 6.96 8.49
C GLY A 196 -5.09 6.73 10.01
N GLY A 197 -4.95 5.48 10.44
CA GLY A 197 -4.87 5.06 11.83
C GLY A 197 -3.47 4.56 12.20
N THR A 198 -3.40 3.44 12.90
CA THR A 198 -2.15 2.83 13.33
C THR A 198 -1.65 1.82 12.31
N LEU A 199 -0.39 1.97 11.89
CA LEU A 199 0.38 0.91 11.25
C LEU A 199 1.06 0.09 12.35
N ARG A 200 0.65 -1.17 12.51
CA ARG A 200 1.21 -2.10 13.49
C ARG A 200 1.93 -3.25 12.79
N VAL A 201 3.21 -3.42 13.06
CA VAL A 201 4.06 -4.46 12.47
C VAL A 201 4.60 -5.35 13.58
N VAL A 202 4.13 -6.61 13.64
CA VAL A 202 4.48 -7.57 14.70
C VAL A 202 4.97 -8.86 14.05
N GLY A 203 6.28 -9.11 14.12
CA GLY A 203 6.90 -10.25 13.46
C GLY A 203 6.89 -10.20 11.92
N GLY A 204 6.24 -9.20 11.33
CA GLY A 204 6.12 -9.01 9.89
C GLY A 204 7.16 -8.04 9.31
N GLN A 205 7.08 -7.84 8.01
CA GLN A 205 7.98 -6.94 7.28
C GLN A 205 7.17 -5.97 6.41
N VAL A 206 7.51 -4.70 6.48
CA VAL A 206 6.96 -3.64 5.61
C VAL A 206 8.10 -2.96 4.87
N THR A 207 7.99 -2.90 3.55
CA THR A 207 8.86 -2.08 2.70
C THR A 207 7.99 -1.11 1.90
N ALA A 208 8.26 0.19 2.01
CA ALA A 208 7.51 1.21 1.29
C ALA A 208 8.45 2.15 0.55
N THR A 209 8.26 2.29 -0.77
CA THR A 209 9.11 3.10 -1.63
C THR A 209 8.29 4.08 -2.44
N SER A 210 8.52 5.36 -2.23
CA SER A 210 8.08 6.40 -3.15
C SER A 210 9.21 6.70 -4.14
N ASP A 211 9.00 6.33 -5.40
CA ASP A 211 9.96 6.54 -6.49
C ASP A 211 9.43 7.58 -7.48
N GLY A 212 9.70 8.85 -7.19
CA GLY A 212 9.29 10.00 -8.00
C GLY A 212 10.20 10.30 -9.20
N ARG A 213 11.08 9.38 -9.61
CA ARG A 213 12.12 9.61 -10.62
C ARG A 213 11.62 9.62 -12.07
N ASN A 214 10.44 10.12 -12.37
CA ASN A 214 9.96 10.22 -13.74
C ASN A 214 9.95 11.66 -14.23
N GLY A 215 10.97 12.02 -15.04
CA GLY A 215 11.03 13.29 -15.75
C GLY A 215 11.99 14.31 -15.15
N ASN A 216 12.08 15.48 -15.81
CA ASN A 216 13.00 16.57 -15.46
C ASN A 216 12.58 17.33 -14.19
N ASP A 217 11.37 17.12 -13.68
CA ASP A 217 10.81 17.75 -12.48
C ASP A 217 10.40 16.66 -11.49
N GLY A 218 11.33 15.90 -10.96
CA GLY A 218 11.06 14.82 -10.00
C GLY A 218 10.27 15.31 -8.80
N CYS A 219 9.34 14.47 -8.31
CA CYS A 219 8.59 14.72 -7.10
C CYS A 219 9.13 13.87 -5.96
N GLN A 220 9.19 14.46 -4.80
CA GLN A 220 9.47 13.72 -3.58
C GLN A 220 8.15 13.29 -2.94
N GLY A 221 8.07 12.03 -2.54
CA GLY A 221 6.90 11.49 -1.87
C GLY A 221 7.28 10.77 -0.60
N TYR A 222 6.27 10.43 0.19
CA TYR A 222 6.46 9.65 1.40
C TYR A 222 6.55 8.16 1.07
N GLY A 223 7.52 7.45 1.64
CA GLY A 223 7.46 6.00 1.69
C GLY A 223 6.25 5.56 2.54
N ILE A 224 6.20 6.03 3.79
CA ILE A 224 5.08 5.79 4.72
C ILE A 224 4.56 7.10 5.27
N LYS A 225 3.24 7.26 5.27
CA LYS A 225 2.54 8.29 6.03
C LYS A 225 1.49 7.60 6.90
N ALA A 226 1.63 7.72 8.22
CA ALA A 226 0.73 7.07 9.18
C ALA A 226 0.32 8.02 10.30
N ASN A 227 -0.83 7.78 10.94
CA ASN A 227 -1.17 8.50 12.16
C ASN A 227 -0.29 8.01 13.32
N ALA A 228 -0.20 6.70 13.53
CA ALA A 228 0.73 6.11 14.50
C ALA A 228 1.47 4.93 13.87
N LEU A 229 2.67 4.64 14.38
CA LEU A 229 3.49 3.51 13.95
C LEU A 229 3.96 2.72 15.16
N GLU A 230 3.64 1.42 15.18
CA GLU A 230 4.04 0.46 16.23
C GLU A 230 4.81 -0.69 15.59
N ILE A 231 6.02 -0.96 16.07
CA ILE A 231 6.88 -2.03 15.57
C ILE A 231 7.33 -2.88 16.75
N GLY A 232 7.04 -4.17 16.74
CA GLY A 232 7.41 -5.07 17.83
C GLY A 232 7.50 -6.53 17.39
N GLY A 233 7.84 -7.40 18.33
CA GLY A 233 7.87 -8.85 18.10
C GLY A 233 8.75 -9.31 16.94
N GLY A 234 9.87 -8.65 16.67
CA GLY A 234 10.73 -8.93 15.51
C GLY A 234 10.25 -8.30 14.21
N GLY A 235 9.28 -7.39 14.27
CA GLY A 235 8.77 -6.66 13.11
C GLY A 235 9.83 -5.72 12.49
N SER A 236 9.76 -5.53 11.18
CA SER A 236 10.70 -4.68 10.43
C SER A 236 9.96 -3.74 9.50
N VAL A 237 10.32 -2.47 9.54
CA VAL A 237 9.82 -1.42 8.65
C VAL A 237 10.98 -0.76 7.92
N ARG A 238 10.89 -0.71 6.59
CA ARG A 238 11.83 0.00 5.73
C ARG A 238 11.08 0.95 4.83
N ALA A 239 11.48 2.22 4.80
CA ALA A 239 10.85 3.20 3.95
C ALA A 239 11.87 4.04 3.18
N TYR A 240 11.55 4.34 1.95
CA TYR A 240 12.39 5.08 1.04
C TYR A 240 11.60 6.19 0.36
N SER A 241 12.21 7.39 0.31
CA SER A 241 11.78 8.50 -0.51
C SER A 241 12.87 8.77 -1.55
N ASN A 242 12.67 8.28 -2.77
CA ASN A 242 13.65 8.34 -3.85
C ASN A 242 13.37 9.45 -4.85
N GLY A 243 12.54 10.42 -4.51
CA GLY A 243 12.23 11.55 -5.36
C GLY A 243 13.41 12.54 -5.46
N TYR A 244 13.47 13.24 -6.58
CA TYR A 244 14.43 14.31 -6.83
C TYR A 244 13.67 15.61 -7.12
N SER A 245 13.94 16.68 -6.37
CA SER A 245 13.43 18.00 -6.69
C SER A 245 14.56 18.88 -7.20
N THR A 246 14.40 19.43 -8.40
CA THR A 246 15.35 20.41 -8.96
C THR A 246 15.06 21.83 -8.50
N LYS A 247 13.95 22.09 -7.82
CA LYS A 247 13.53 23.43 -7.40
C LYS A 247 13.98 23.72 -5.97
N THR A 248 14.89 24.66 -5.85
CA THR A 248 15.59 25.03 -4.61
C THR A 248 14.83 25.94 -3.67
N SER A 249 13.57 26.31 -3.93
CA SER A 249 12.96 27.42 -3.17
C SER A 249 11.54 27.25 -2.64
N GLN A 250 10.80 26.18 -2.95
CA GLN A 250 9.39 26.08 -2.48
C GLN A 250 8.86 24.66 -2.22
N TYR A 251 9.60 23.62 -2.52
CA TYR A 251 9.10 22.24 -2.38
C TYR A 251 10.03 21.45 -1.49
N ASP A 252 9.63 21.38 -0.22
CA ASP A 252 10.34 20.63 0.79
C ASP A 252 10.43 19.15 0.42
N GLY A 253 11.63 18.60 0.57
CA GLY A 253 11.82 17.15 0.51
C GLY A 253 10.85 16.46 1.46
N LYS A 254 10.35 15.30 1.07
CA LYS A 254 9.44 14.57 1.93
C LYS A 254 10.19 13.48 2.67
N GLU A 255 9.78 13.28 3.88
CA GLU A 255 10.30 12.25 4.75
C GLU A 255 10.02 10.86 4.15
N ALA A 256 10.94 9.93 4.29
CA ALA A 256 10.63 8.55 3.97
C ALA A 256 9.52 7.99 4.87
N ILE A 257 9.50 8.44 6.14
CA ILE A 257 8.44 8.13 7.10
C ILE A 257 7.95 9.42 7.77
N TYR A 258 6.63 9.63 7.70
CA TYR A 258 5.93 10.67 8.44
C TYR A 258 4.90 10.05 9.37
N VAL A 259 5.01 10.31 10.68
CA VAL A 259 4.06 9.87 11.71
C VAL A 259 3.45 11.10 12.36
N SER A 260 2.12 11.28 12.23
CA SER A 260 1.44 12.46 12.76
C SER A 260 1.18 12.41 14.27
N SER A 261 1.25 11.23 14.87
CA SER A 261 1.08 11.00 16.30
C SER A 261 2.31 10.26 16.85
N ASN A 262 2.17 9.07 17.40
CA ASN A 262 3.21 8.40 18.15
C ASN A 262 3.95 7.34 17.33
N LEU A 263 5.26 7.23 17.57
CA LEU A 263 6.11 6.13 17.12
C LEU A 263 6.51 5.27 18.31
N THR A 264 6.22 3.97 18.22
CA THR A 264 6.67 2.97 19.21
C THR A 264 7.50 1.90 18.49
N VAL A 265 8.71 1.65 18.98
CA VAL A 265 9.56 0.55 18.53
C VAL A 265 9.92 -0.29 19.72
N ASP A 266 9.27 -1.45 19.86
CA ASP A 266 9.50 -2.38 20.97
C ASP A 266 10.74 -3.24 20.75
N LEU A 267 11.12 -4.00 21.78
CA LEU A 267 12.26 -4.91 21.73
C LEU A 267 12.17 -5.87 20.53
N GLY A 268 13.23 -5.96 19.73
CA GLY A 268 13.29 -6.73 18.50
C GLY A 268 12.67 -6.04 17.28
N GLY A 269 12.04 -4.88 17.45
CA GLY A 269 11.56 -4.06 16.35
C GLY A 269 12.70 -3.38 15.61
N TYR A 270 12.53 -3.21 14.28
CA TYR A 270 13.51 -2.55 13.42
C TYR A 270 12.84 -1.54 12.50
N LEU A 271 13.38 -0.31 12.46
CA LEU A 271 12.95 0.73 11.54
C LEU A 271 14.13 1.29 10.78
N TYR A 272 13.99 1.40 9.45
CA TYR A 272 14.92 2.06 8.58
C TYR A 272 14.20 3.05 7.69
N ALA A 273 14.62 4.31 7.69
CA ALA A 273 14.09 5.36 6.85
C ALA A 273 15.24 6.00 6.07
N LYS A 274 15.06 6.17 4.74
CA LYS A 274 16.03 6.81 3.87
C LYS A 274 15.35 7.76 2.89
N THR A 275 15.88 8.98 2.78
CA THR A 275 15.55 9.94 1.72
C THR A 275 16.78 10.22 0.85
N GLN A 276 16.58 10.37 -0.46
CA GLN A 276 17.71 10.65 -1.39
C GLN A 276 18.16 12.11 -1.38
N ASN A 277 17.24 13.04 -1.12
CA ASN A 277 17.54 14.47 -1.11
C ASN A 277 16.88 15.14 0.08
N PRO A 278 17.54 15.18 1.23
CA PRO A 278 17.10 16.03 2.32
C PRO A 278 17.17 17.48 1.84
N ILE A 279 16.06 18.20 1.82
CA ILE A 279 16.06 19.62 1.49
C ILE A 279 16.66 20.41 2.63
N LEU A 280 17.61 21.24 2.24
CA LEU A 280 18.26 22.23 3.08
C LEU A 280 17.36 23.47 3.20
N SER A 281 16.24 23.43 3.87
CA SER A 281 15.52 24.65 4.24
C SER A 281 15.75 24.98 5.69
N ASN A 282 16.04 26.24 5.95
CA ASN A 282 16.47 26.77 7.24
C ASN A 282 15.43 26.73 8.36
N GLU A 283 14.23 26.18 8.14
CA GLU A 283 13.14 26.32 9.09
C GLU A 283 12.41 25.03 9.51
N ASN A 284 12.63 23.90 8.85
CA ASN A 284 12.00 22.66 9.28
C ASN A 284 12.91 21.45 9.05
N GLU A 285 13.14 20.72 10.10
CA GLU A 285 13.91 19.49 10.21
C GLU A 285 13.27 18.34 9.39
N ASN A 286 13.34 18.41 8.06
CA ASN A 286 12.81 17.37 7.19
C ASN A 286 13.89 16.32 6.90
N GLY A 287 14.17 15.49 7.87
CA GLY A 287 15.01 14.30 7.72
C GLY A 287 14.24 13.11 7.13
N ALA A 288 14.88 11.96 7.10
CA ALA A 288 14.25 10.73 6.63
C ALA A 288 13.03 10.29 7.46
N LEU A 289 12.95 10.71 8.71
CA LEU A 289 11.88 10.40 9.64
C LEU A 289 11.38 11.66 10.35
N LYS A 290 10.07 11.89 10.34
CA LYS A 290 9.40 12.94 11.10
C LYS A 290 8.28 12.34 11.94
N VAL A 291 8.27 12.64 13.23
CA VAL A 291 7.24 12.24 14.18
C VAL A 291 6.78 13.48 14.93
N ASN A 292 5.51 13.83 14.81
CA ASN A 292 4.94 15.02 15.47
C ASN A 292 4.58 14.76 16.94
N GLY A 293 4.43 13.49 17.33
CA GLY A 293 4.06 13.08 18.65
C GLY A 293 5.22 12.53 19.47
N ARG A 294 4.91 11.63 20.37
CA ARG A 294 5.88 11.03 21.29
C ARG A 294 6.62 9.87 20.59
N TRP A 295 7.92 9.79 20.86
CA TRP A 295 8.74 8.63 20.54
C TRP A 295 8.79 7.73 21.77
N ASP A 296 8.38 6.49 21.62
CA ASP A 296 8.57 5.45 22.62
C ASP A 296 9.42 4.34 22.03
N LEU A 297 10.66 4.30 22.46
CA LEU A 297 11.61 3.29 22.01
C LEU A 297 11.81 2.24 23.11
N SER A 298 10.97 2.17 24.15
CA SER A 298 11.13 1.29 25.29
C SER A 298 10.47 -0.07 25.06
N GLY A 299 11.26 -1.07 24.80
CA GLY A 299 10.88 -2.44 25.13
C GLY A 299 10.76 -2.55 26.64
N THR A 300 9.61 -2.89 27.12
CA THR A 300 9.21 -3.12 28.49
C THR A 300 10.29 -3.62 29.41
N ASN A 301 10.43 -2.97 30.56
CA ASN A 301 11.27 -3.19 31.72
C ASN A 301 12.58 -2.42 31.74
N GLY A 302 12.47 -1.16 31.95
CA GLY A 302 13.37 -0.30 32.79
C GLY A 302 14.87 -0.37 32.63
N ASP A 303 15.47 -1.41 32.09
CA ASP A 303 16.90 -1.67 32.26
C ASP A 303 17.66 -2.17 31.03
N THR A 304 17.08 -2.30 29.89
CA THR A 304 17.86 -2.66 28.71
C THR A 304 17.94 -1.52 27.73
N ALA A 305 19.13 -0.99 27.68
CA ALA A 305 19.54 0.06 26.78
C ALA A 305 19.05 -0.18 25.33
N TYR A 306 18.23 0.75 24.83
CA TYR A 306 18.11 0.96 23.42
C TYR A 306 19.49 1.24 22.87
N THR A 307 20.07 0.28 22.25
CA THR A 307 21.28 0.48 21.51
C THR A 307 20.94 0.98 20.14
N LYS A 308 21.14 2.28 19.99
CA LYS A 308 21.37 3.02 18.77
C LYS A 308 20.15 3.35 17.91
N ALA A 309 19.67 4.57 18.12
CA ALA A 309 19.45 5.41 16.97
C ALA A 309 20.82 5.58 16.27
N VAL A 310 21.12 4.82 15.24
CA VAL A 310 22.24 5.11 14.37
C VAL A 310 21.77 6.15 13.40
N ILE A 311 21.86 7.38 13.81
CA ILE A 311 21.68 8.55 12.98
C ILE A 311 22.96 8.69 12.20
N THR A 312 22.99 8.18 10.96
CA THR A 312 24.17 8.27 10.11
C THR A 312 24.13 9.56 9.33
N LYS A 313 25.06 10.42 9.67
CA LYS A 313 25.60 11.58 8.96
C LYS A 313 24.63 12.72 8.65
N PRO A 314 24.77 13.85 9.35
CA PRO A 314 24.17 15.09 8.92
C PRO A 314 24.81 15.54 7.59
N VAL A 315 24.00 15.83 6.61
CA VAL A 315 24.40 16.61 5.45
C VAL A 315 24.22 18.07 5.85
N ASN A 316 25.34 18.81 5.94
CA ASN A 316 25.35 20.22 6.34
C ASN A 316 24.61 20.58 7.64
N GLY A 317 25.00 19.95 8.73
CA GLY A 317 24.79 20.47 10.10
C GLY A 317 23.55 20.03 10.84
N SER A 318 22.45 19.54 10.25
CA SER A 318 21.24 19.21 11.01
C SER A 318 20.27 18.21 10.38
N ILE A 319 20.48 17.75 9.14
CA ILE A 319 19.50 16.95 8.42
C ILE A 319 20.00 15.54 8.19
N TYR A 320 19.21 14.54 8.62
CA TYR A 320 19.58 13.13 8.54
C TYR A 320 19.03 12.51 7.26
N GLU A 321 19.91 12.05 6.39
CA GLU A 321 19.56 11.29 5.19
C GLU A 321 19.03 9.89 5.52
N ASN A 322 19.55 9.29 6.59
CA ASN A 322 19.17 7.97 7.03
C ASN A 322 18.88 7.94 8.53
N VAL A 323 17.82 7.26 8.91
CA VAL A 323 17.49 6.95 10.30
C VAL A 323 17.33 5.45 10.46
N ILE A 324 18.04 4.88 11.42
CA ILE A 324 17.93 3.47 11.80
C ILE A 324 17.56 3.43 13.27
N LEU A 325 16.43 2.84 13.58
CA LEU A 325 16.00 2.50 14.92
C LEU A 325 15.87 0.99 14.99
N GLY A 326 16.55 0.39 15.94
CA GLY A 326 16.48 -1.05 16.12
C GLY A 326 17.10 -1.47 17.43
N THR A 327 16.65 -2.60 17.94
CA THR A 327 17.27 -3.25 19.09
C THR A 327 18.14 -4.38 18.57
N THR A 328 19.44 -4.31 18.80
CA THR A 328 20.30 -5.48 18.64
C THR A 328 20.12 -6.36 19.85
N VAL A 329 19.63 -7.57 19.65
CA VAL A 329 19.76 -8.63 20.64
C VAL A 329 21.23 -9.06 20.59
N SER A 330 21.98 -8.77 21.65
CA SER A 330 23.32 -9.28 21.83
C SER A 330 23.29 -10.76 22.21
#